data_63ed815da308b1d7e13a76c6cb3e27d2
#
_entry.id   63ed815da308b1d7e13a76c6cb3e27d2
#
_cell.length_a   1.000
_cell.length_b   1.000
_cell.length_c   1.000
_cell.angle_alpha   90.00
_cell.angle_beta   90.00
_cell.angle_gamma   90.00
#
_symmetry.space_group_name_H-M   'P 1'
#
loop_
_entity.id
_entity.type
_entity.pdbx_description
1 polymer ?
#
loop_
_entity_poly.entity_id
_entity_poly.type
_entity_poly.pdbx_seq_one_letter_code
_entity_poly.pdbx_strand_id
1 'polypeptide(L)'
;MGLASDLKQLRQIECKDKCVLSVYLNTGPNQQGDWSIHLKNGLKRIGEYLEASGDETQLKNFKKVRKQVDQELGKHRNDLARSLIIFASEENDLFETYYLQHDVETSFHWETKPVLEPLEALQQKFPSTGIILTNLDHVTVLDTSLGHIDATFEFAFDPETEEWVRFEGTASGDRMASSSSQVDKFDRRLAENLGRFYRDLAQTVEQMKGAHDWEALVVIGEAELSNSFRDELRTKPERVVHKNLSKSSAPHIIEAAFH
;
A
#
# COMPACT_ATOMS: atom_id res chain seq x y z
N MET A 1 7.11 6.27 7.82
CA MET A 1 6.02 6.68 8.75
C MET A 1 4.74 6.11 8.17
N GLY A 2 3.78 5.68 8.99
CA GLY A 2 2.55 5.11 8.47
C GLY A 2 1.55 6.19 8.05
N LEU A 3 0.67 5.88 7.10
CA LEU A 3 -0.37 6.78 6.57
C LEU A 3 -1.18 7.50 7.66
N ALA A 4 -1.47 6.82 8.78
CA ALA A 4 -2.18 7.43 9.91
C ALA A 4 -1.41 8.62 10.54
N SER A 5 -0.06 8.55 10.54
CA SER A 5 0.79 9.66 10.98
C SER A 5 0.74 10.81 9.99
N ASP A 6 0.82 10.51 8.71
CA ASP A 6 0.79 11.50 7.64
C ASP A 6 -0.54 12.25 7.61
N LEU A 7 -1.66 11.53 7.76
CA LEU A 7 -2.98 12.15 7.87
C LEU A 7 -3.12 13.07 9.09
N LYS A 8 -2.52 12.70 10.24
CA LYS A 8 -2.49 13.59 11.42
C LYS A 8 -1.73 14.87 11.15
N GLN A 9 -0.61 14.78 10.42
CA GLN A 9 0.18 15.96 10.04
C GLN A 9 -0.57 16.81 9.01
N LEU A 10 -1.13 16.21 7.98
CA LEU A 10 -1.91 16.91 6.96
C LEU A 10 -3.12 17.66 7.55
N ARG A 11 -3.81 17.08 8.56
CA ARG A 11 -4.94 17.75 9.26
C ARG A 11 -4.52 19.00 10.05
N GLN A 12 -3.25 19.13 10.41
CA GLN A 12 -2.75 20.29 11.15
C GLN A 12 -2.38 21.46 10.22
N ILE A 13 -2.31 21.20 8.92
CA ILE A 13 -1.95 22.23 7.93
C ILE A 13 -3.14 23.13 7.69
N GLU A 14 -2.95 24.39 7.99
CA GLU A 14 -3.94 25.45 7.73
C GLU A 14 -3.22 26.76 7.42
N CYS A 15 -3.60 27.39 6.33
CA CYS A 15 -3.13 28.70 5.93
C CYS A 15 -4.19 29.76 6.21
N LYS A 16 -3.74 30.99 6.35
CA LYS A 16 -4.65 32.13 6.48
C LYS A 16 -5.44 32.36 5.19
N ASP A 17 -4.75 32.28 4.06
CA ASP A 17 -5.30 32.38 2.70
C ASP A 17 -5.12 31.05 2.00
N LYS A 18 -5.73 30.85 0.82
CA LYS A 18 -5.57 29.60 0.06
C LYS A 18 -4.11 29.41 -0.35
N CYS A 19 -3.52 28.31 0.06
CA CYS A 19 -2.10 28.01 -0.14
C CYS A 19 -1.82 26.53 -0.41
N VAL A 20 -2.79 25.64 -0.24
CA VAL A 20 -2.62 24.19 -0.38
C VAL A 20 -3.25 23.69 -1.67
N LEU A 21 -2.44 23.08 -2.50
CA LEU A 21 -2.89 22.32 -3.66
C LEU A 21 -3.16 20.88 -3.23
N SER A 22 -4.39 20.39 -3.48
CA SER A 22 -4.75 18.98 -3.36
C SER A 22 -5.14 18.47 -4.76
N VAL A 23 -4.41 17.46 -5.24
CA VAL A 23 -4.65 16.82 -6.54
C VAL A 23 -5.00 15.36 -6.31
N TYR A 24 -6.12 14.92 -6.84
CA TYR A 24 -6.50 13.53 -7.01
C TYR A 24 -6.53 13.24 -8.51
N LEU A 25 -5.75 12.30 -8.97
CA LEU A 25 -5.56 12.07 -10.41
C LEU A 25 -5.66 10.57 -10.72
N ASN A 26 -6.62 10.19 -11.53
CA ASN A 26 -6.68 8.85 -12.10
C ASN A 26 -5.65 8.72 -13.23
N THR A 27 -4.72 7.79 -13.07
CA THR A 27 -3.63 7.47 -14.02
C THR A 27 -3.77 6.08 -14.61
N GLY A 28 -4.91 5.41 -14.37
CA GLY A 28 -5.18 4.02 -14.75
C GLY A 28 -5.09 3.78 -16.26
N PRO A 29 -4.95 2.51 -16.68
CA PRO A 29 -4.72 2.14 -18.09
C PRO A 29 -5.87 2.52 -19.03
N ASN A 30 -7.08 2.70 -18.51
CA ASN A 30 -8.22 3.20 -19.28
C ASN A 30 -8.09 4.69 -19.64
N GLN A 31 -7.16 5.40 -19.00
CA GLN A 31 -6.86 6.82 -19.21
C GLN A 31 -5.58 7.01 -20.06
N GLN A 32 -5.21 6.05 -20.91
CA GLN A 32 -3.95 5.94 -21.65
C GLN A 32 -3.45 7.30 -22.21
N GLY A 33 -2.55 7.95 -21.44
CA GLY A 33 -1.94 9.24 -21.79
C GLY A 33 -2.78 10.47 -21.48
N ASP A 34 -4.08 10.36 -21.24
CA ASP A 34 -4.99 11.49 -21.00
C ASP A 34 -4.82 12.11 -19.61
N TRP A 35 -4.29 11.34 -18.63
CA TRP A 35 -4.02 11.84 -17.28
C TRP A 35 -3.15 13.11 -17.29
N SER A 36 -2.14 13.19 -18.17
CA SER A 36 -1.27 14.35 -18.29
C SER A 36 -2.01 15.58 -18.83
N ILE A 37 -2.98 15.34 -19.70
CA ILE A 37 -3.89 16.38 -20.23
C ILE A 37 -4.83 16.83 -19.12
N HIS A 38 -5.41 15.89 -18.35
CA HIS A 38 -6.28 16.21 -17.21
C HIS A 38 -5.53 17.02 -16.15
N LEU A 39 -4.31 16.60 -15.77
CA LEU A 39 -3.46 17.35 -14.86
C LEU A 39 -3.21 18.77 -15.36
N LYS A 40 -2.72 18.90 -16.61
CA LYS A 40 -2.42 20.19 -17.22
C LYS A 40 -3.65 21.12 -17.25
N ASN A 41 -4.81 20.57 -17.61
CA ASN A 41 -6.06 21.33 -17.67
C ASN A 41 -6.58 21.71 -16.30
N GLY A 42 -6.49 20.80 -15.29
CA GLY A 42 -6.88 21.08 -13.91
C GLY A 42 -6.04 22.21 -13.30
N LEU A 43 -4.72 22.09 -13.39
CA LEU A 43 -3.81 23.14 -12.91
C LEU A 43 -3.96 24.46 -13.68
N LYS A 44 -4.24 24.40 -14.98
CA LYS A 44 -4.51 25.60 -15.80
C LYS A 44 -5.76 26.34 -15.32
N ARG A 45 -6.86 25.62 -15.05
CA ARG A 45 -8.11 26.23 -14.54
C ARG A 45 -7.91 26.97 -13.21
N ILE A 46 -7.16 26.39 -12.29
CA ILE A 46 -6.82 27.07 -11.02
C ILE A 46 -6.03 28.34 -11.30
N GLY A 47 -5.01 28.28 -12.17
CA GLY A 47 -4.21 29.44 -12.55
C GLY A 47 -5.06 30.57 -13.17
N GLU A 48 -5.94 30.24 -14.11
CA GLU A 48 -6.86 31.18 -14.74
C GLU A 48 -7.84 31.84 -13.75
N TYR A 49 -8.36 31.03 -12.79
CA TYR A 49 -9.20 31.53 -11.71
C TYR A 49 -8.45 32.55 -10.83
N LEU A 50 -7.20 32.23 -10.44
CA LEU A 50 -6.37 33.09 -9.62
C LEU A 50 -5.94 34.37 -10.36
N GLU A 51 -5.66 34.28 -11.66
CA GLU A 51 -5.41 35.48 -12.50
C GLU A 51 -6.65 36.39 -12.59
N ALA A 52 -7.83 35.81 -12.75
CA ALA A 52 -9.09 36.56 -12.79
C ALA A 52 -9.47 37.18 -11.43
N SER A 53 -9.07 36.55 -10.31
CA SER A 53 -9.32 37.11 -8.97
C SER A 53 -8.47 38.32 -8.61
N GLY A 54 -7.36 38.56 -9.34
CA GLY A 54 -6.43 39.65 -9.06
C GLY A 54 -5.54 39.44 -7.83
N ASP A 55 -5.54 38.26 -7.21
CA ASP A 55 -4.67 37.95 -6.08
C ASP A 55 -3.28 37.50 -6.55
N GLU A 56 -2.40 38.49 -6.71
CA GLU A 56 -1.02 38.26 -7.21
C GLU A 56 -0.22 37.35 -6.24
N THR A 57 -0.48 37.41 -4.94
CA THR A 57 0.22 36.59 -3.94
C THR A 57 -0.13 35.12 -4.07
N GLN A 58 -1.41 34.81 -4.09
CA GLN A 58 -1.87 33.43 -4.31
C GLN A 58 -1.41 32.88 -5.67
N LEU A 59 -1.50 33.69 -6.74
CA LEU A 59 -1.05 33.30 -8.07
C LEU A 59 0.44 32.97 -8.08
N LYS A 60 1.27 33.76 -7.40
CA LYS A 60 2.72 33.51 -7.29
C LYS A 60 3.01 32.20 -6.53
N ASN A 61 2.35 31.98 -5.39
CA ASN A 61 2.49 30.77 -4.61
C ASN A 61 2.04 29.55 -5.40
N PHE A 62 0.89 29.61 -6.04
CA PHE A 62 0.39 28.56 -6.91
C PHE A 62 1.36 28.21 -8.05
N LYS A 63 1.95 29.21 -8.72
CA LYS A 63 2.94 28.99 -9.82
C LYS A 63 4.17 28.23 -9.31
N LYS A 64 4.62 28.46 -8.08
CA LYS A 64 5.74 27.73 -7.47
C LYS A 64 5.35 26.26 -7.17
N VAL A 65 4.21 26.05 -6.51
CA VAL A 65 3.67 24.70 -6.20
C VAL A 65 3.46 23.91 -7.49
N ARG A 66 2.85 24.52 -8.51
CA ARG A 66 2.68 23.89 -9.83
C ARG A 66 4.00 23.44 -10.44
N LYS A 67 5.05 24.28 -10.35
CA LYS A 67 6.38 23.91 -10.86
C LYS A 67 6.97 22.70 -10.12
N GLN A 68 6.77 22.59 -8.80
CA GLN A 68 7.19 21.43 -8.01
C GLN A 68 6.45 20.16 -8.48
N VAL A 69 5.14 20.24 -8.67
CA VAL A 69 4.32 19.12 -9.16
C VAL A 69 4.78 18.68 -10.56
N ASP A 70 4.98 19.61 -11.48
CA ASP A 70 5.45 19.30 -12.84
C ASP A 70 6.85 18.62 -12.82
N GLN A 71 7.75 19.06 -11.92
CA GLN A 71 9.08 18.48 -11.78
C GLN A 71 9.03 17.06 -11.19
N GLU A 72 8.22 16.83 -10.17
CA GLU A 72 8.11 15.52 -9.51
C GLU A 72 7.52 14.47 -10.46
N LEU A 73 6.45 14.82 -11.13
CA LEU A 73 5.84 13.93 -12.13
C LEU A 73 6.75 13.65 -13.32
N GLY A 74 7.63 14.59 -13.68
CA GLY A 74 8.65 14.37 -14.69
C GLY A 74 9.65 13.29 -14.34
N LYS A 75 9.99 13.15 -13.03
CA LYS A 75 10.92 12.13 -12.53
C LYS A 75 10.29 10.74 -12.43
N HIS A 76 9.02 10.66 -12.01
CA HIS A 76 8.32 9.41 -11.66
C HIS A 76 7.28 8.97 -12.70
N ARG A 77 7.41 9.41 -13.93
CA ARG A 77 6.45 9.12 -15.01
C ARG A 77 6.25 7.63 -15.28
N ASN A 78 7.27 6.82 -15.03
CA ASN A 78 7.23 5.36 -15.25
C ASN A 78 6.73 4.59 -14.02
N ASP A 79 6.64 5.24 -12.85
CA ASP A 79 6.28 4.61 -11.58
C ASP A 79 4.81 4.84 -11.21
N LEU A 80 4.06 5.50 -12.12
CA LEU A 80 2.65 5.81 -11.88
C LEU A 80 1.82 4.52 -11.77
N ALA A 81 1.17 4.37 -10.62
CA ALA A 81 0.18 3.33 -10.36
C ALA A 81 -1.17 3.67 -11.05
N ARG A 82 -2.29 3.20 -10.52
CA ARG A 82 -3.62 3.51 -11.09
C ARG A 82 -4.11 4.91 -10.74
N SER A 83 -3.62 5.44 -9.64
CA SER A 83 -3.94 6.81 -9.23
C SER A 83 -2.80 7.45 -8.46
N LEU A 84 -2.81 8.78 -8.46
CA LEU A 84 -1.86 9.62 -7.76
C LEU A 84 -2.60 10.67 -6.95
N ILE A 85 -2.18 10.87 -5.71
CA ILE A 85 -2.63 11.96 -4.86
C ILE A 85 -1.44 12.84 -4.53
N ILE A 86 -1.59 14.16 -4.61
CA ILE A 86 -0.56 15.13 -4.26
C ILE A 86 -1.15 16.17 -3.32
N PHE A 87 -0.45 16.43 -2.21
CA PHE A 87 -0.67 17.60 -1.36
C PHE A 87 0.60 18.45 -1.39
N ALA A 88 0.47 19.70 -1.78
CA ALA A 88 1.60 20.59 -1.89
C ALA A 88 1.29 22.01 -1.42
N SER A 89 2.21 22.62 -0.68
CA SER A 89 2.12 24.00 -0.19
C SER A 89 3.52 24.58 0.00
N GLU A 90 3.79 25.72 -0.62
CA GLU A 90 5.06 26.45 -0.42
C GLU A 90 5.19 27.01 1.00
N GLU A 91 4.07 27.50 1.59
CA GLU A 91 4.10 28.15 2.91
C GLU A 91 4.38 27.17 4.05
N ASN A 92 3.98 25.90 3.88
CA ASN A 92 4.13 24.86 4.89
C ASN A 92 5.26 23.88 4.57
N ASP A 93 6.07 24.15 3.54
CA ASP A 93 7.09 23.21 3.04
C ASP A 93 6.52 21.79 2.83
N LEU A 94 5.25 21.74 2.37
CA LEU A 94 4.51 20.51 2.18
C LEU A 94 4.69 20.01 0.75
N PHE A 95 5.12 18.77 0.60
CA PHE A 95 5.05 18.05 -0.65
C PHE A 95 4.93 16.54 -0.40
N GLU A 96 3.69 16.05 -0.37
CA GLU A 96 3.38 14.65 -0.14
C GLU A 96 2.73 14.02 -1.36
N THR A 97 3.13 12.79 -1.68
CA THR A 97 2.60 12.03 -2.82
C THR A 97 2.23 10.62 -2.41
N TYR A 98 1.06 10.16 -2.87
CA TYR A 98 0.58 8.79 -2.65
C TYR A 98 0.25 8.14 -4.00
N TYR A 99 0.88 7.00 -4.26
CA TYR A 99 0.64 6.18 -5.45
C TYR A 99 -0.30 5.04 -5.09
N LEU A 100 -1.45 4.94 -5.77
CA LEU A 100 -2.50 3.99 -5.42
C LEU A 100 -2.75 2.98 -6.53
N GLN A 101 -3.07 1.75 -6.14
CA GLN A 101 -3.50 0.68 -7.06
C GLN A 101 -5.01 0.70 -7.34
N HIS A 102 -5.73 1.69 -6.83
CA HIS A 102 -7.16 1.89 -7.01
C HIS A 102 -7.44 3.16 -7.79
N ASP A 103 -8.57 3.18 -8.49
CA ASP A 103 -9.02 4.37 -9.20
C ASP A 103 -9.55 5.41 -8.20
N VAL A 104 -9.18 6.68 -8.38
CA VAL A 104 -9.76 7.83 -7.69
C VAL A 104 -10.49 8.72 -8.69
N GLU A 105 -11.48 9.46 -8.22
CA GLU A 105 -12.09 10.51 -9.02
C GLU A 105 -11.11 11.67 -9.19
N THR A 106 -10.88 12.08 -10.46
CA THR A 106 -9.94 13.18 -10.74
C THR A 106 -10.50 14.50 -10.26
N SER A 107 -9.81 15.14 -9.32
CA SER A 107 -10.18 16.47 -8.80
C SER A 107 -8.96 17.31 -8.43
N PHE A 108 -9.15 18.63 -8.44
CA PHE A 108 -8.12 19.63 -8.19
C PHE A 108 -8.67 20.72 -7.28
N HIS A 109 -7.97 20.98 -6.19
CA HIS A 109 -8.41 21.93 -5.18
C HIS A 109 -7.25 22.86 -4.80
N TRP A 110 -7.56 24.15 -4.64
CA TRP A 110 -6.65 25.16 -4.10
C TRP A 110 -7.33 25.83 -2.92
N GLU A 111 -6.99 25.37 -1.69
CA GLU A 111 -7.73 25.72 -0.48
C GLU A 111 -6.79 26.14 0.65
N THR A 112 -7.37 26.55 1.79
CA THR A 112 -6.62 26.91 3.00
C THR A 112 -6.08 25.70 3.75
N LYS A 113 -6.63 24.50 3.45
CA LYS A 113 -6.27 23.21 4.05
C LYS A 113 -6.19 22.13 2.98
N PRO A 114 -5.46 21.04 3.21
CA PRO A 114 -5.57 19.84 2.38
C PRO A 114 -7.01 19.33 2.35
N VAL A 115 -7.50 18.98 1.16
CA VAL A 115 -8.80 18.30 1.00
C VAL A 115 -8.57 16.81 1.22
N LEU A 116 -8.91 16.30 2.40
CA LEU A 116 -8.56 14.95 2.85
C LEU A 116 -9.69 13.92 2.70
N GLU A 117 -10.93 14.36 2.53
CA GLU A 117 -12.11 13.51 2.52
C GLU A 117 -12.00 12.30 1.56
N PRO A 118 -11.50 12.45 0.30
CA PRO A 118 -11.33 11.30 -0.58
C PRO A 118 -10.25 10.33 -0.09
N LEU A 119 -9.15 10.83 0.51
CA LEU A 119 -8.09 9.99 1.07
C LEU A 119 -8.57 9.24 2.32
N GLU A 120 -9.33 9.90 3.19
CA GLU A 120 -9.93 9.30 4.39
C GLU A 120 -10.96 8.21 4.02
N ALA A 121 -11.77 8.44 3.00
CA ALA A 121 -12.68 7.42 2.48
C ALA A 121 -11.93 6.19 1.92
N LEU A 122 -10.79 6.40 1.26
CA LEU A 122 -9.93 5.32 0.81
C LEU A 122 -9.29 4.57 1.98
N GLN A 123 -8.84 5.26 3.03
CA GLN A 123 -8.29 4.63 4.23
C GLN A 123 -9.34 3.77 4.94
N GLN A 124 -10.58 4.24 5.03
CA GLN A 124 -11.67 3.43 5.60
C GLN A 124 -11.96 2.17 4.77
N LYS A 125 -11.86 2.27 3.45
CA LYS A 125 -12.07 1.15 2.54
C LYS A 125 -10.88 0.18 2.51
N PHE A 126 -9.66 0.70 2.63
CA PHE A 126 -8.40 -0.02 2.56
C PHE A 126 -7.51 0.38 3.75
N PRO A 127 -7.85 -0.06 4.97
CA PRO A 127 -7.04 0.23 6.15
C PRO A 127 -5.65 -0.36 6.04
N SER A 128 -4.71 0.15 6.84
CA SER A 128 -3.38 -0.44 6.97
C SER A 128 -3.52 -1.90 7.40
N THR A 129 -3.05 -2.83 6.56
CA THR A 129 -3.35 -4.25 6.71
C THR A 129 -2.14 -5.12 6.45
N GLY A 130 -1.86 -6.05 7.36
CA GLY A 130 -0.97 -7.16 7.11
C GLY A 130 -1.71 -8.29 6.40
N ILE A 131 -1.33 -8.60 5.15
CA ILE A 131 -1.90 -9.73 4.41
C ILE A 131 -0.90 -10.88 4.46
N ILE A 132 -1.34 -12.02 5.00
CA ILE A 132 -0.54 -13.21 5.18
C ILE A 132 -0.96 -14.25 4.13
N LEU A 133 -0.07 -14.57 3.20
CA LEU A 133 -0.26 -15.62 2.21
C LEU A 133 0.37 -16.91 2.76
N THR A 134 -0.45 -17.86 3.19
CA THR A 134 0.01 -19.11 3.80
C THR A 134 0.23 -20.19 2.74
N ASN A 135 1.36 -20.87 2.86
CA ASN A 135 1.67 -22.09 2.16
C ASN A 135 2.38 -23.07 3.14
N LEU A 136 2.59 -24.32 2.74
CA LEU A 136 3.10 -25.36 3.63
C LEU A 136 4.48 -25.00 4.21
N ASP A 137 5.42 -24.65 3.33
CA ASP A 137 6.83 -24.38 3.64
C ASP A 137 7.23 -22.91 3.42
N HIS A 138 6.30 -22.09 3.02
CA HIS A 138 6.54 -20.71 2.63
C HIS A 138 5.37 -19.83 3.02
N VAL A 139 5.66 -18.70 3.65
CA VAL A 139 4.66 -17.68 4.00
C VAL A 139 5.13 -16.32 3.54
N THR A 140 4.28 -15.61 2.82
CA THR A 140 4.55 -14.22 2.42
C THR A 140 3.67 -13.29 3.23
N VAL A 141 4.26 -12.28 3.83
CA VAL A 141 3.56 -11.22 4.56
C VAL A 141 3.69 -9.93 3.76
N LEU A 142 2.56 -9.34 3.40
CA LEU A 142 2.49 -8.09 2.67
C LEU A 142 2.06 -6.98 3.64
N ASP A 143 2.88 -5.94 3.72
CA ASP A 143 2.53 -4.69 4.37
C ASP A 143 1.75 -3.84 3.37
N THR A 144 0.52 -3.47 3.70
CA THR A 144 -0.34 -2.75 2.78
C THR A 144 -0.98 -1.53 3.41
N SER A 145 -1.03 -0.44 2.65
CA SER A 145 -1.77 0.77 3.00
C SER A 145 -2.51 1.31 1.77
N LEU A 146 -3.71 1.86 1.95
CA LEU A 146 -4.54 2.35 0.84
C LEU A 146 -4.68 1.36 -0.33
N GLY A 147 -4.61 0.04 -0.05
CA GLY A 147 -4.63 -1.00 -1.08
C GLY A 147 -3.38 -1.06 -1.96
N HIS A 148 -2.28 -0.43 -1.54
CA HIS A 148 -0.95 -0.59 -2.13
C HIS A 148 -0.11 -1.53 -1.27
N ILE A 149 0.80 -2.29 -1.89
CA ILE A 149 1.79 -3.11 -1.18
C ILE A 149 3.03 -2.25 -0.96
N ASP A 150 3.27 -1.86 0.29
CA ASP A 150 4.39 -1.02 0.67
C ASP A 150 5.67 -1.85 0.87
N ALA A 151 5.52 -3.08 1.41
CA ALA A 151 6.63 -4.02 1.59
C ALA A 151 6.17 -5.47 1.48
N THR A 152 7.10 -6.35 1.12
CA THR A 152 6.89 -7.80 1.06
C THR A 152 7.95 -8.48 1.91
N PHE A 153 7.51 -9.38 2.79
CA PHE A 153 8.37 -10.17 3.65
C PHE A 153 8.15 -11.64 3.35
N GLU A 154 9.19 -12.34 2.99
CA GLU A 154 9.14 -13.76 2.67
C GLU A 154 9.76 -14.59 3.79
N PHE A 155 9.07 -15.63 4.20
CA PHE A 155 9.51 -16.58 5.20
C PHE A 155 9.48 -17.97 4.59
N ALA A 156 10.59 -18.70 4.68
CA ALA A 156 10.63 -20.12 4.34
C ALA A 156 10.99 -20.93 5.57
N PHE A 157 10.41 -22.10 5.67
CA PHE A 157 10.69 -23.03 6.75
C PHE A 157 11.99 -23.79 6.45
N ASP A 158 12.94 -23.74 7.38
CA ASP A 158 14.19 -24.51 7.29
C ASP A 158 13.98 -25.86 8.02
N PRO A 159 14.00 -26.99 7.29
CA PRO A 159 13.79 -28.31 7.88
C PRO A 159 14.95 -28.80 8.76
N GLU A 160 16.14 -28.21 8.66
CA GLU A 160 17.30 -28.61 9.46
C GLU A 160 17.25 -27.99 10.85
N THR A 161 16.87 -26.70 10.92
CA THR A 161 16.75 -25.99 12.19
C THR A 161 15.33 -26.06 12.78
N GLU A 162 14.34 -26.47 11.99
CA GLU A 162 12.91 -26.41 12.31
C GLU A 162 12.43 -24.99 12.63
N GLU A 163 13.02 -23.96 11.97
CA GLU A 163 12.70 -22.54 12.17
C GLU A 163 12.28 -21.86 10.88
N TRP A 164 11.53 -20.76 11.01
CA TRP A 164 11.22 -19.88 9.90
C TRP A 164 12.36 -18.88 9.68
N VAL A 165 12.90 -18.86 8.48
CA VAL A 165 13.96 -17.93 8.08
C VAL A 165 13.35 -16.85 7.19
N ARG A 166 13.57 -15.58 7.56
CA ARG A 166 13.18 -14.44 6.73
C ARG A 166 14.21 -14.24 5.62
N PHE A 167 13.71 -14.07 4.40
CA PHE A 167 14.50 -13.71 3.24
C PHE A 167 14.28 -12.24 2.86
N GLU A 168 15.37 -11.55 2.54
CA GLU A 168 15.34 -10.21 1.94
C GLU A 168 15.71 -10.33 0.46
N GLY A 169 14.77 -9.99 -0.44
CA GLY A 169 14.96 -9.97 -1.89
C GLY A 169 14.45 -11.20 -2.64
N THR A 170 14.32 -11.08 -3.95
CA THR A 170 13.73 -12.04 -4.92
C THR A 170 14.52 -13.34 -5.14
N ALA A 171 15.11 -13.93 -4.13
CA ALA A 171 15.98 -15.10 -4.23
C ALA A 171 15.29 -16.44 -3.92
N SER A 172 14.01 -16.60 -4.22
CA SER A 172 13.26 -17.83 -3.86
C SER A 172 13.26 -18.95 -4.91
N GLY A 173 14.10 -18.88 -5.95
CA GLY A 173 13.99 -19.81 -7.08
C GLY A 173 14.80 -21.11 -7.04
N ASP A 174 15.84 -21.24 -6.20
CA ASP A 174 16.90 -22.22 -6.50
C ASP A 174 17.33 -23.18 -5.37
N ARG A 175 16.53 -23.42 -4.36
CA ARG A 175 16.97 -24.24 -3.19
C ARG A 175 16.14 -25.46 -2.88
N MET A 176 15.66 -26.24 -3.83
CA MET A 176 15.15 -27.60 -3.53
C MET A 176 15.35 -28.55 -4.70
N ALA A 177 16.59 -28.91 -4.97
CA ALA A 177 16.91 -30.13 -5.72
C ALA A 177 17.32 -31.22 -4.73
N SER A 178 16.42 -31.64 -3.83
CA SER A 178 16.60 -32.84 -3.05
C SER A 178 15.65 -33.94 -3.55
N SER A 179 16.14 -35.18 -3.52
CA SER A 179 15.46 -36.34 -4.10
C SER A 179 13.99 -36.47 -3.67
N SER A 180 13.11 -36.87 -4.56
CA SER A 180 11.65 -36.97 -4.38
C SER A 180 11.22 -37.71 -3.09
N SER A 181 11.96 -38.71 -2.66
CA SER A 181 11.64 -39.50 -1.44
C SER A 181 11.91 -38.75 -0.11
N GLN A 182 12.74 -37.72 -0.11
CA GLN A 182 12.98 -36.89 1.07
C GLN A 182 11.94 -35.77 1.18
N VAL A 183 11.49 -35.26 0.03
CA VAL A 183 10.42 -34.25 -0.04
C VAL A 183 9.11 -34.79 0.54
N ASP A 184 8.66 -35.98 0.13
CA ASP A 184 7.42 -36.58 0.64
C ASP A 184 7.42 -36.82 2.16
N LYS A 185 8.56 -37.20 2.75
CA LYS A 185 8.72 -37.37 4.19
C LYS A 185 8.74 -36.04 4.92
N PHE A 186 9.34 -35.03 4.33
CA PHE A 186 9.41 -33.68 4.86
C PHE A 186 8.02 -33.06 4.88
N ASP A 187 7.30 -33.05 3.76
CA ASP A 187 5.95 -32.49 3.65
C ASP A 187 4.98 -33.12 4.65
N ARG A 188 5.09 -34.43 4.87
CA ARG A 188 4.27 -35.13 5.85
C ARG A 188 4.59 -34.70 7.30
N ARG A 189 5.88 -34.59 7.67
CA ARG A 189 6.29 -34.10 8.99
C ARG A 189 5.89 -32.66 9.23
N LEU A 190 6.02 -31.81 8.19
CA LEU A 190 5.63 -30.42 8.25
C LEU A 190 4.11 -30.31 8.45
N ALA A 191 3.30 -31.06 7.71
CA ALA A 191 1.85 -31.09 7.87
C ALA A 191 1.43 -31.57 9.29
N GLU A 192 2.09 -32.61 9.85
CA GLU A 192 1.83 -33.12 11.19
C GLU A 192 2.16 -32.11 12.32
N ASN A 193 3.11 -31.20 12.07
CA ASN A 193 3.57 -30.19 13.05
C ASN A 193 3.20 -28.75 12.69
N LEU A 194 2.35 -28.57 11.70
CA LEU A 194 2.04 -27.25 11.11
C LEU A 194 1.65 -26.20 12.17
N GLY A 195 0.77 -26.56 13.12
CA GLY A 195 0.35 -25.66 14.17
C GLY A 195 1.50 -25.18 15.07
N ARG A 196 2.47 -26.06 15.37
CA ARG A 196 3.65 -25.67 16.15
C ARG A 196 4.51 -24.66 15.38
N PHE A 197 4.81 -24.96 14.10
CA PHE A 197 5.65 -24.10 13.27
C PHE A 197 4.97 -22.77 12.97
N TYR A 198 3.66 -22.77 12.71
CA TYR A 198 2.91 -21.54 12.49
C TYR A 198 2.81 -20.67 13.75
N ARG A 199 2.86 -21.25 14.94
CA ARG A 199 2.85 -20.48 16.20
C ARG A 199 4.03 -19.53 16.32
N ASP A 200 5.22 -19.96 15.95
CA ASP A 200 6.43 -19.14 16.02
C ASP A 200 6.38 -18.01 14.98
N LEU A 201 5.92 -18.31 13.76
CA LEU A 201 5.74 -17.30 12.73
C LEU A 201 4.59 -16.33 13.07
N ALA A 202 3.50 -16.81 13.68
CA ALA A 202 2.41 -15.96 14.13
C ALA A 202 2.87 -14.92 15.16
N GLN A 203 3.78 -15.27 16.07
CA GLN A 203 4.38 -14.32 17.01
C GLN A 203 5.17 -13.24 16.28
N THR A 204 5.91 -13.61 15.24
CA THR A 204 6.64 -12.65 14.39
C THR A 204 5.68 -11.70 13.67
N VAL A 205 4.58 -12.22 13.11
CA VAL A 205 3.54 -11.42 12.44
C VAL A 205 2.86 -10.45 13.43
N GLU A 206 2.60 -10.88 14.67
CA GLU A 206 2.07 -9.99 15.73
C GLU A 206 3.03 -8.83 16.08
N GLN A 207 4.34 -9.11 16.12
CA GLN A 207 5.34 -8.06 16.31
C GLN A 207 5.38 -7.10 15.11
N MET A 208 5.31 -7.63 13.89
CA MET A 208 5.23 -6.83 12.67
C MET A 208 3.97 -5.95 12.67
N LYS A 209 2.82 -6.48 13.11
CA LYS A 209 1.59 -5.70 13.25
C LYS A 209 1.79 -4.44 14.08
N GLY A 210 2.47 -4.56 15.22
CA GLY A 210 2.78 -3.41 16.07
C GLY A 210 3.82 -2.45 15.45
N ALA A 211 4.84 -2.99 14.76
CA ALA A 211 5.90 -2.19 14.17
C ALA A 211 5.44 -1.41 12.92
N HIS A 212 4.47 -1.94 12.16
CA HIS A 212 3.92 -1.34 10.95
C HIS A 212 2.57 -0.65 11.17
N ASP A 213 2.08 -0.59 12.41
CA ASP A 213 0.79 0.02 12.77
C ASP A 213 -0.40 -0.54 11.96
N TRP A 214 -0.42 -1.86 11.68
CA TRP A 214 -1.54 -2.47 10.97
C TRP A 214 -2.82 -2.43 11.80
N GLU A 215 -3.86 -1.89 11.23
CA GLU A 215 -5.20 -1.86 11.80
C GLU A 215 -5.85 -3.24 11.72
N ALA A 216 -5.61 -3.98 10.63
CA ALA A 216 -6.18 -5.28 10.35
C ALA A 216 -5.14 -6.34 9.95
N LEU A 217 -5.54 -7.63 10.08
CA LEU A 217 -4.85 -8.78 9.50
C LEU A 217 -5.81 -9.53 8.58
N VAL A 218 -5.30 -10.00 7.44
CA VAL A 218 -6.02 -10.88 6.52
C VAL A 218 -5.15 -12.11 6.25
N VAL A 219 -5.73 -13.30 6.35
CA VAL A 219 -5.04 -14.57 6.08
C VAL A 219 -5.60 -15.15 4.78
N ILE A 220 -4.73 -15.49 3.85
CA ILE A 220 -5.09 -16.04 2.54
C ILE A 220 -4.29 -17.31 2.31
N GLY A 221 -4.95 -18.41 1.91
CA GLY A 221 -4.31 -19.67 1.60
C GLY A 221 -5.32 -20.79 1.44
N GLU A 222 -4.84 -22.00 1.21
CA GLU A 222 -5.70 -23.17 1.24
C GLU A 222 -6.38 -23.31 2.62
N ALA A 223 -7.59 -23.86 2.66
CA ALA A 223 -8.43 -23.83 3.84
C ALA A 223 -7.76 -24.41 5.09
N GLU A 224 -7.02 -25.51 4.97
CA GLU A 224 -6.30 -26.14 6.07
C GLU A 224 -5.19 -25.23 6.60
N LEU A 225 -4.35 -24.70 5.70
CA LEU A 225 -3.20 -23.86 6.04
C LEU A 225 -3.63 -22.52 6.63
N SER A 226 -4.57 -21.84 5.97
CA SER A 226 -5.05 -20.54 6.44
C SER A 226 -5.80 -20.61 7.78
N ASN A 227 -6.57 -21.68 8.01
CA ASN A 227 -7.21 -21.89 9.30
C ASN A 227 -6.19 -22.24 10.39
N SER A 228 -5.21 -23.10 10.10
CA SER A 228 -4.14 -23.43 11.06
C SER A 228 -3.34 -22.19 11.46
N PHE A 229 -3.02 -21.32 10.51
CA PHE A 229 -2.32 -20.07 10.81
C PHE A 229 -3.18 -19.11 11.63
N ARG A 230 -4.45 -18.94 11.24
CA ARG A 230 -5.42 -18.12 12.00
C ARG A 230 -5.52 -18.54 13.46
N ASP A 231 -5.53 -19.85 13.73
CA ASP A 231 -5.73 -20.39 15.07
C ASP A 231 -4.52 -20.13 16.00
N GLU A 232 -3.34 -19.86 15.43
CA GLU A 232 -2.13 -19.48 16.17
C GLU A 232 -1.99 -17.94 16.37
N LEU A 233 -2.77 -17.12 15.66
CA LEU A 233 -2.77 -15.67 15.85
C LEU A 233 -3.51 -15.28 17.14
N ARG A 234 -2.93 -14.34 17.90
CA ARG A 234 -3.60 -13.72 19.07
C ARG A 234 -4.63 -12.70 18.62
N THR A 235 -4.28 -11.89 17.60
CA THR A 235 -5.19 -10.94 16.97
C THR A 235 -6.09 -11.70 16.00
N LYS A 236 -7.39 -11.65 16.21
CA LYS A 236 -8.34 -12.25 15.27
C LYS A 236 -8.22 -11.53 13.91
N PRO A 237 -7.92 -12.24 12.82
CA PRO A 237 -7.91 -11.61 11.50
C PRO A 237 -9.31 -11.14 11.12
N GLU A 238 -9.40 -10.04 10.41
CA GLU A 238 -10.66 -9.49 9.91
C GLU A 238 -11.30 -10.43 8.86
N ARG A 239 -10.42 -11.09 8.08
CA ARG A 239 -10.85 -12.01 7.03
C ARG A 239 -9.90 -13.20 6.89
N VAL A 240 -10.46 -14.35 6.56
CA VAL A 240 -9.73 -15.53 6.09
C VAL A 240 -10.25 -15.92 4.71
N VAL A 241 -9.37 -15.96 3.72
CA VAL A 241 -9.71 -16.23 2.32
C VAL A 241 -9.13 -17.59 1.91
N HIS A 242 -10.00 -18.55 1.60
CA HIS A 242 -9.60 -19.90 1.23
C HIS A 242 -9.28 -20.01 -0.27
N LYS A 243 -8.18 -19.37 -0.67
CA LYS A 243 -7.65 -19.39 -2.05
C LYS A 243 -6.13 -19.43 -2.03
N ASN A 244 -5.51 -20.24 -2.88
CA ASN A 244 -4.07 -20.19 -3.06
C ASN A 244 -3.72 -19.05 -4.03
N LEU A 245 -3.20 -17.94 -3.49
CA LEU A 245 -2.82 -16.75 -4.23
C LEU A 245 -1.30 -16.49 -4.19
N SER A 246 -0.49 -17.44 -3.76
CA SER A 246 0.98 -17.27 -3.60
C SER A 246 1.71 -16.88 -4.90
N LYS A 247 1.15 -17.19 -6.06
CA LYS A 247 1.68 -16.84 -7.41
C LYS A 247 0.83 -15.80 -8.14
N SER A 248 -0.13 -15.18 -7.45
CA SER A 248 -1.04 -14.21 -8.05
C SER A 248 -0.40 -12.82 -8.12
N SER A 249 -0.89 -12.00 -9.04
CA SER A 249 -0.47 -10.60 -9.13
C SER A 249 -0.95 -9.79 -7.91
N ALA A 250 -0.21 -8.76 -7.56
CA ALA A 250 -0.54 -7.86 -6.45
C ALA A 250 -1.99 -7.32 -6.50
N PRO A 251 -2.53 -6.85 -7.66
CA PRO A 251 -3.92 -6.41 -7.73
C PRO A 251 -4.93 -7.49 -7.36
N HIS A 252 -4.67 -8.75 -7.76
CA HIS A 252 -5.58 -9.86 -7.47
C HIS A 252 -5.55 -10.25 -5.98
N ILE A 253 -4.38 -10.16 -5.34
CA ILE A 253 -4.25 -10.40 -3.89
C ILE A 253 -5.01 -9.31 -3.12
N ILE A 254 -4.82 -8.05 -3.46
CA ILE A 254 -5.49 -6.90 -2.86
C ILE A 254 -7.02 -7.01 -3.04
N GLU A 255 -7.49 -7.33 -4.25
CA GLU A 255 -8.91 -7.57 -4.50
C GLU A 255 -9.47 -8.66 -3.58
N ALA A 256 -8.78 -9.80 -3.45
CA ALA A 256 -9.24 -10.90 -2.60
C ALA A 256 -9.19 -10.55 -1.11
N ALA A 257 -8.27 -9.70 -0.67
CA ALA A 257 -8.13 -9.30 0.73
C ALA A 257 -9.25 -8.33 1.15
N PHE A 258 -9.69 -7.43 0.27
CA PHE A 258 -10.63 -6.35 0.62
C PHE A 258 -12.04 -6.53 0.04
N HIS A 259 -12.27 -7.47 -0.87
CA HIS A 259 -13.57 -7.78 -1.51
C HIS A 259 -13.95 -9.25 -1.36
#